data_e600bc415694f80e4b87d80dbfc9b4a2
#
_entry.id   e600bc415694f80e4b87d80dbfc9b4a2
#
_cell.length_a   1.000
_cell.length_b   1.000
_cell.length_c   1.000
_cell.angle_alpha   90.00
_cell.angle_beta   90.00
_cell.angle_gamma   90.00
#
_symmetry.space_group_name_H-M   'P 1'
#
loop_
_entity.id
_entity.type
_entity.pdbx_description
1 polymer ?
#
loop_
_entity_poly.entity_id
_entity_poly.type
_entity_poly.pdbx_seq_one_letter_code
_entity_poly.pdbx_strand_id
1 'polypeptide(L)'
;HECFDQLIDPRCRLSQQSIEVHGITPELLVGQPFIDSVLPKFHAFCADTVLVGHNAAFDMRFLQLKEKQTGVRFEQPVLDTLLLSAILHPNQTSHRLEAIAERLGVSVFGRHTALGDAIVTGEVFLKMLPLLAEMGIRTLRQAREASQRTYHARLKY
;
A
#
# COMPACT_ATOMS: atom_id res chain seq x y z
N HIS A 1 1.81 17.02 8.62
CA HIS A 1 1.76 15.87 7.72
C HIS A 1 0.79 16.19 6.58
N GLU A 2 1.25 15.98 5.35
CA GLU A 2 0.39 16.11 4.18
C GLU A 2 -0.39 14.81 3.97
N CYS A 3 -1.61 14.93 3.47
CA CYS A 3 -2.50 13.80 3.22
C CYS A 3 -3.12 13.96 1.83
N PHE A 4 -3.22 12.88 1.08
CA PHE A 4 -3.93 12.81 -0.18
C PHE A 4 -5.02 11.74 -0.06
N ASP A 5 -6.27 12.16 0.02
CA ASP A 5 -7.44 11.30 0.09
C ASP A 5 -8.50 11.78 -0.89
N GLN A 6 -8.90 10.92 -1.85
CA GLN A 6 -9.81 11.29 -2.91
C GLN A 6 -10.60 10.09 -3.43
N LEU A 7 -11.92 10.17 -3.37
CA LEU A 7 -12.80 9.27 -4.09
C LEU A 7 -12.72 9.53 -5.60
N ILE A 8 -12.78 8.47 -6.38
CA ILE A 8 -12.68 8.53 -7.85
C ILE A 8 -13.89 7.82 -8.45
N ASP A 9 -14.60 8.49 -9.36
CA ASP A 9 -15.64 7.83 -10.14
C ASP A 9 -15.00 6.86 -11.15
N PRO A 10 -15.23 5.55 -11.04
CA PRO A 10 -14.62 4.54 -11.92
C PRO A 10 -15.28 4.47 -13.31
N ARG A 11 -16.34 5.22 -13.57
CA ARG A 11 -17.18 5.18 -14.79
C ARG A 11 -17.73 3.78 -15.11
N CYS A 12 -17.93 2.96 -14.09
CA CYS A 12 -18.52 1.62 -14.24
C CYS A 12 -19.39 1.28 -13.03
N ARG A 13 -20.23 0.27 -13.20
CA ARG A 13 -21.03 -0.23 -12.08
C ARG A 13 -20.13 -0.94 -11.06
N LEU A 14 -20.38 -0.63 -9.79
CA LEU A 14 -19.75 -1.37 -8.69
C LEU A 14 -20.45 -2.72 -8.49
N SER A 15 -19.67 -3.76 -8.23
CA SER A 15 -20.25 -5.04 -7.82
C SER A 15 -20.71 -4.95 -6.38
N GLN A 16 -21.78 -5.68 -6.03
CA GLN A 16 -22.26 -5.75 -4.66
C GLN A 16 -21.15 -6.23 -3.71
N GLN A 17 -20.38 -7.22 -4.13
CA GLN A 17 -19.26 -7.74 -3.35
C GLN A 17 -18.18 -6.67 -3.05
N SER A 18 -17.88 -5.79 -4.01
CA SER A 18 -16.90 -4.72 -3.77
C SER A 18 -17.44 -3.67 -2.79
N ILE A 19 -18.73 -3.31 -2.92
CA ILE A 19 -19.39 -2.39 -1.99
C ILE A 19 -19.34 -2.93 -0.55
N GLU A 20 -19.61 -4.22 -0.36
CA GLU A 20 -19.54 -4.88 0.95
C GLU A 20 -18.14 -4.84 1.56
N VAL A 21 -17.09 -4.87 0.74
CA VAL A 21 -15.70 -4.85 1.21
C VAL A 21 -15.24 -3.46 1.60
N HIS A 22 -15.46 -2.44 0.75
CA HIS A 22 -14.90 -1.11 0.95
C HIS A 22 -15.93 -0.04 1.36
N GLY A 23 -17.23 -0.37 1.38
CA GLY A 23 -18.30 0.54 1.80
C GLY A 23 -18.58 1.72 0.86
N ILE A 24 -17.90 1.81 -0.28
CA ILE A 24 -18.10 2.89 -1.26
C ILE A 24 -19.34 2.55 -2.08
N THR A 25 -20.39 3.36 -1.95
CA THR A 25 -21.64 3.20 -2.70
C THR A 25 -21.65 4.09 -3.94
N PRO A 26 -22.53 3.80 -4.93
CA PRO A 26 -22.67 4.65 -6.11
C PRO A 26 -23.01 6.10 -5.77
N GLU A 27 -23.77 6.34 -4.70
CA GLU A 27 -24.17 7.68 -4.25
C GLU A 27 -22.96 8.51 -3.80
N LEU A 28 -21.98 7.89 -3.15
CA LEU A 28 -20.73 8.54 -2.73
C LEU A 28 -19.85 8.96 -3.92
N LEU A 29 -20.05 8.33 -5.07
CA LEU A 29 -19.27 8.59 -6.28
C LEU A 29 -19.90 9.67 -7.19
N VAL A 30 -21.13 10.09 -6.90
CA VAL A 30 -21.78 11.15 -7.68
C VAL A 30 -20.99 12.45 -7.58
N GLY A 31 -20.56 12.97 -8.75
CA GLY A 31 -19.78 14.21 -8.81
C GLY A 31 -18.30 14.08 -8.44
N GLN A 32 -17.83 12.89 -8.15
CA GLN A 32 -16.42 12.67 -7.90
C GLN A 32 -15.58 12.76 -9.18
N PRO A 33 -14.33 13.21 -9.10
CA PRO A 33 -13.46 13.33 -10.26
C PRO A 33 -13.10 11.95 -10.83
N PHE A 34 -12.70 11.95 -12.09
CA PHE A 34 -12.22 10.75 -12.77
C PHE A 34 -10.72 10.55 -12.57
N ILE A 35 -10.24 9.32 -12.78
CA ILE A 35 -8.84 8.94 -12.62
C ILE A 35 -7.89 9.83 -13.44
N ASP A 36 -8.31 10.27 -14.62
CA ASP A 36 -7.51 11.13 -15.50
C ASP A 36 -7.10 12.46 -14.86
N SER A 37 -7.93 12.99 -13.96
CA SER A 37 -7.65 14.25 -13.26
C SER A 37 -7.00 14.04 -11.89
N VAL A 38 -7.19 12.88 -11.27
CA VAL A 38 -6.70 12.58 -9.91
C VAL A 38 -5.28 12.01 -9.94
N LEU A 39 -5.01 11.05 -10.85
CA LEU A 39 -3.74 10.33 -10.85
C LEU A 39 -2.52 11.24 -11.09
N PRO A 40 -2.55 12.26 -11.97
CA PRO A 40 -1.44 13.21 -12.10
C PRO A 40 -1.17 13.98 -10.81
N LYS A 41 -2.22 14.36 -10.06
CA LYS A 41 -2.08 15.07 -8.77
C LYS A 41 -1.47 14.16 -7.71
N PHE A 42 -1.93 12.91 -7.64
CA PHE A 42 -1.36 11.91 -6.74
C PHE A 42 0.10 11.61 -7.08
N HIS A 43 0.44 11.51 -8.38
CA HIS A 43 1.81 11.33 -8.82
C HIS A 43 2.72 12.50 -8.39
N ALA A 44 2.24 13.74 -8.55
CA ALA A 44 2.97 14.93 -8.08
C ALA A 44 3.13 14.94 -6.56
N PHE A 45 2.11 14.52 -5.80
CA PHE A 45 2.19 14.35 -4.35
C PHE A 45 3.25 13.32 -3.93
N CYS A 46 3.44 12.27 -4.73
CA CYS A 46 4.43 11.21 -4.48
C CYS A 46 5.83 11.53 -5.04
N ALA A 47 6.05 12.71 -5.64
CA ALA A 47 7.34 13.05 -6.25
C ALA A 47 8.49 12.97 -5.22
N ASP A 48 9.62 12.42 -5.63
CA ASP A 48 10.85 12.30 -4.83
C ASP A 48 10.68 11.50 -3.50
N THR A 49 9.68 10.62 -3.42
CA THR A 49 9.41 9.80 -2.24
C THR A 49 9.71 8.31 -2.47
N VAL A 50 9.65 7.54 -1.39
CA VAL A 50 9.56 6.07 -1.39
C VAL A 50 8.11 5.70 -1.13
N LEU A 51 7.52 4.91 -2.00
CA LEU A 51 6.17 4.39 -1.80
C LEU A 51 6.23 3.21 -0.80
N VAL A 52 5.40 3.25 0.22
CA VAL A 52 5.26 2.18 1.19
C VAL A 52 3.83 1.68 1.17
N GLY A 53 3.65 0.40 0.87
CA GLY A 53 2.33 -0.23 0.84
C GLY A 53 2.32 -1.56 1.61
N HIS A 54 1.13 -2.10 1.82
CA HIS A 54 0.93 -3.44 2.35
C HIS A 54 0.38 -4.34 1.24
N ASN A 55 1.13 -5.36 0.84
CA ASN A 55 0.88 -6.11 -0.40
C ASN A 55 0.92 -5.18 -1.63
N ALA A 56 1.92 -4.30 -1.64
CA ALA A 56 2.06 -3.19 -2.57
C ALA A 56 2.03 -3.58 -4.06
N ALA A 57 2.34 -4.83 -4.39
CA ALA A 57 2.27 -5.35 -5.75
C ALA A 57 0.84 -5.22 -6.33
N PHE A 58 -0.19 -5.34 -5.49
CA PHE A 58 -1.58 -5.18 -5.87
C PHE A 58 -1.87 -3.73 -6.30
N ASP A 59 -1.53 -2.76 -5.46
CA ASP A 59 -1.75 -1.33 -5.75
C ASP A 59 -0.95 -0.88 -6.97
N MET A 60 0.32 -1.26 -7.03
CA MET A 60 1.18 -0.93 -8.17
C MET A 60 0.65 -1.49 -9.49
N ARG A 61 0.01 -2.66 -9.46
CA ARG A 61 -0.64 -3.23 -10.64
C ARG A 61 -1.81 -2.36 -11.13
N PHE A 62 -2.64 -1.86 -10.23
CA PHE A 62 -3.73 -0.94 -10.60
C PHE A 62 -3.20 0.38 -11.18
N LEU A 63 -2.16 0.96 -10.59
CA LEU A 63 -1.52 2.16 -11.11
C LEU A 63 -0.97 1.94 -12.53
N GLN A 64 -0.28 0.81 -12.77
CA GLN A 64 0.25 0.43 -14.09
C GLN A 64 -0.85 0.27 -15.14
N LEU A 65 -2.00 -0.30 -14.78
CA LEU A 65 -3.13 -0.46 -15.69
C LEU A 65 -3.70 0.88 -16.17
N LYS A 66 -3.49 1.96 -15.41
CA LYS A 66 -3.94 3.32 -15.75
C LYS A 66 -2.90 4.14 -16.51
N GLU A 67 -1.68 3.65 -16.67
CA GLU A 67 -0.58 4.33 -17.33
C GLU A 67 -0.94 4.78 -18.76
N LYS A 68 -1.53 3.89 -19.56
CA LYS A 68 -1.96 4.22 -20.94
C LYS A 68 -3.05 5.30 -21.01
N GLN A 69 -3.94 5.31 -20.04
CA GLN A 69 -5.07 6.23 -19.98
C GLN A 69 -4.64 7.61 -19.52
N THR A 70 -3.78 7.69 -18.51
CA THR A 70 -3.45 8.93 -17.80
C THR A 70 -2.11 9.54 -18.21
N GLY A 71 -1.26 8.77 -18.90
CA GLY A 71 0.12 9.15 -19.20
C GLY A 71 1.05 9.19 -17.98
N VAL A 72 0.57 8.73 -16.81
CA VAL A 72 1.29 8.78 -15.54
C VAL A 72 1.94 7.44 -15.25
N ARG A 73 3.26 7.46 -14.97
CA ARG A 73 4.04 6.28 -14.61
C ARG A 73 4.71 6.47 -13.26
N PHE A 74 4.53 5.51 -12.37
CA PHE A 74 5.18 5.49 -11.06
C PHE A 74 6.52 4.73 -11.15
N GLU A 75 7.61 5.45 -10.97
CA GLU A 75 8.98 4.90 -11.01
C GLU A 75 9.67 4.94 -9.64
N GLN A 76 8.96 5.45 -8.62
CA GLN A 76 9.45 5.55 -7.27
C GLN A 76 9.82 4.16 -6.72
N PRO A 77 10.82 4.07 -5.84
CA PRO A 77 11.09 2.85 -5.10
C PRO A 77 9.89 2.45 -4.26
N VAL A 78 9.57 1.16 -4.25
CA VAL A 78 8.46 0.61 -3.47
C VAL A 78 9.00 -0.30 -2.39
N LEU A 79 8.49 -0.17 -1.17
CA LEU A 79 8.65 -1.09 -0.06
C LEU A 79 7.30 -1.70 0.32
N ASP A 80 7.30 -2.98 0.65
CA ASP A 80 6.11 -3.75 0.99
C ASP A 80 6.19 -4.25 2.42
N THR A 81 5.33 -3.75 3.29
CA THR A 81 5.30 -4.12 4.71
C THR A 81 4.96 -5.59 4.93
N LEU A 82 4.23 -6.24 4.01
CA LEU A 82 4.01 -7.69 4.06
C LEU A 82 5.33 -8.45 3.90
N LEU A 83 6.15 -8.08 2.91
CA LEU A 83 7.45 -8.73 2.69
C LEU A 83 8.44 -8.41 3.81
N LEU A 84 8.47 -7.17 4.30
CA LEU A 84 9.31 -6.78 5.44
C LEU A 84 8.90 -7.52 6.71
N SER A 85 7.61 -7.69 6.97
CA SER A 85 7.12 -8.51 8.09
C SER A 85 7.58 -9.97 7.98
N ALA A 86 7.59 -10.53 6.78
CA ALA A 86 8.05 -11.91 6.58
C ALA A 86 9.56 -12.07 6.81
N ILE A 87 10.34 -11.00 6.59
CA ILE A 87 11.77 -10.97 6.93
C ILE A 87 11.96 -10.91 8.44
N LEU A 88 11.24 -10.00 9.10
CA LEU A 88 11.35 -9.78 10.55
C LEU A 88 10.82 -10.95 11.37
N HIS A 89 9.78 -11.60 10.89
CA HIS A 89 9.02 -12.62 11.61
C HIS A 89 8.77 -13.87 10.75
N PRO A 90 9.81 -14.60 10.32
CA PRO A 90 9.68 -15.69 9.34
C PRO A 90 8.82 -16.86 9.83
N ASN A 91 8.70 -17.03 11.14
CA ASN A 91 7.93 -18.12 11.76
C ASN A 91 6.46 -17.78 12.00
N GLN A 92 6.02 -16.58 11.64
CA GLN A 92 4.62 -16.18 11.80
C GLN A 92 3.76 -16.71 10.66
N THR A 93 2.57 -17.20 11.00
CA THR A 93 1.62 -17.78 10.04
C THR A 93 0.82 -16.72 9.28
N SER A 94 0.73 -15.50 9.83
CA SER A 94 0.00 -14.40 9.23
C SER A 94 0.84 -13.14 9.14
N HIS A 95 0.83 -12.54 7.94
CA HIS A 95 1.43 -11.24 7.64
C HIS A 95 0.37 -10.26 7.11
N ARG A 96 -0.89 -10.44 7.48
CA ARG A 96 -1.95 -9.47 7.21
C ARG A 96 -1.70 -8.20 8.03
N LEU A 97 -2.14 -7.05 7.53
CA LEU A 97 -1.87 -5.76 8.14
C LEU A 97 -2.29 -5.71 9.61
N GLU A 98 -3.47 -6.25 9.93
CA GLU A 98 -3.98 -6.29 11.30
C GLU A 98 -3.10 -7.14 12.24
N ALA A 99 -2.65 -8.32 11.76
CA ALA A 99 -1.80 -9.19 12.56
C ALA A 99 -0.41 -8.58 12.81
N ILE A 100 0.09 -7.81 11.86
CA ILE A 100 1.35 -7.07 12.01
C ILE A 100 1.15 -5.89 12.97
N ALA A 101 0.08 -5.12 12.82
CA ALA A 101 -0.27 -3.99 13.67
C ALA A 101 -0.40 -4.43 15.12
N GLU A 102 -1.16 -5.48 15.40
CA GLU A 102 -1.29 -6.07 16.74
C GLU A 102 0.07 -6.46 17.33
N ARG A 103 0.90 -7.17 16.57
CA ARG A 103 2.24 -7.61 16.99
C ARG A 103 3.17 -6.46 17.33
N LEU A 104 3.09 -5.36 16.59
CA LEU A 104 3.93 -4.18 16.78
C LEU A 104 3.30 -3.11 17.70
N GLY A 105 2.13 -3.40 18.29
CA GLY A 105 1.44 -2.48 19.20
C GLY A 105 0.92 -1.22 18.47
N VAL A 106 0.52 -1.35 17.21
CA VAL A 106 -0.11 -0.29 16.42
C VAL A 106 -1.62 -0.41 16.52
N SER A 107 -2.28 0.68 16.90
CA SER A 107 -3.75 0.74 16.95
C SER A 107 -4.35 0.81 15.55
N VAL A 108 -5.34 -0.03 15.29
CA VAL A 108 -6.02 -0.05 13.99
C VAL A 108 -7.31 0.77 14.08
N PHE A 109 -7.28 1.99 13.56
CA PHE A 109 -8.44 2.87 13.45
C PHE A 109 -8.88 2.99 11.98
N GLY A 110 -10.19 3.13 11.74
CA GLY A 110 -10.73 3.39 10.40
C GLY A 110 -10.59 2.23 9.41
N ARG A 111 -10.74 0.99 9.88
CA ARG A 111 -10.64 -0.22 9.04
C ARG A 111 -11.50 -0.13 7.77
N HIS A 112 -10.94 -0.67 6.68
CA HIS A 112 -11.57 -0.75 5.36
C HIS A 112 -11.78 0.59 4.65
N THR A 113 -11.13 1.66 5.13
CA THR A 113 -10.96 2.88 4.35
C THR A 113 -9.53 2.96 3.82
N ALA A 114 -9.36 3.43 2.59
CA ALA A 114 -8.03 3.53 1.96
C ALA A 114 -7.08 4.39 2.82
N LEU A 115 -7.57 5.51 3.34
CA LEU A 115 -6.78 6.39 4.21
C LEU A 115 -6.44 5.72 5.55
N GLY A 116 -7.39 5.02 6.19
CA GLY A 116 -7.14 4.31 7.45
C GLY A 116 -6.07 3.23 7.29
N ASP A 117 -6.18 2.42 6.25
CA ASP A 117 -5.20 1.37 5.95
C ASP A 117 -3.82 1.96 5.60
N ALA A 118 -3.78 3.11 4.90
CA ALA A 118 -2.53 3.82 4.60
C ALA A 118 -1.84 4.34 5.87
N ILE A 119 -2.59 4.92 6.80
CA ILE A 119 -2.07 5.41 8.10
C ILE A 119 -1.50 4.24 8.90
N VAL A 120 -2.26 3.16 9.07
CA VAL A 120 -1.81 1.96 9.79
C VAL A 120 -0.57 1.35 9.14
N THR A 121 -0.52 1.31 7.79
CA THR A 121 0.65 0.83 7.05
C THR A 121 1.88 1.69 7.33
N GLY A 122 1.72 3.02 7.37
CA GLY A 122 2.79 3.95 7.72
C GLY A 122 3.30 3.75 9.14
N GLU A 123 2.42 3.65 10.13
CA GLU A 123 2.78 3.41 11.54
C GLU A 123 3.47 2.06 11.73
N VAL A 124 2.97 1.00 11.10
CA VAL A 124 3.58 -0.33 11.07
C VAL A 124 4.99 -0.24 10.48
N PHE A 125 5.15 0.44 9.36
CA PHE A 125 6.46 0.62 8.72
C PHE A 125 7.45 1.34 9.64
N LEU A 126 7.05 2.41 10.31
CA LEU A 126 7.89 3.13 11.27
C LEU A 126 8.34 2.23 12.44
N LYS A 127 7.46 1.35 12.93
CA LYS A 127 7.80 0.35 13.95
C LYS A 127 8.75 -0.75 13.45
N MET A 128 8.73 -1.05 12.15
CA MET A 128 9.66 -2.01 11.54
C MET A 128 11.08 -1.47 11.39
N LEU A 129 11.26 -0.16 11.22
CA LEU A 129 12.57 0.44 10.95
C LEU A 129 13.66 0.06 11.97
N PRO A 130 13.44 0.19 13.31
CA PRO A 130 14.44 -0.21 14.29
C PRO A 130 14.72 -1.72 14.23
N LEU A 131 13.72 -2.57 14.03
CA LEU A 131 13.88 -4.03 13.95
C LEU A 131 14.69 -4.44 12.71
N LEU A 132 14.45 -3.78 11.58
CA LEU A 132 15.26 -3.98 10.37
C LEU A 132 16.71 -3.55 10.58
N ALA A 133 16.93 -2.44 11.28
CA ALA A 133 18.27 -1.94 11.60
C ALA A 133 19.05 -2.92 12.49
N GLU A 134 18.40 -3.59 13.46
CA GLU A 134 18.98 -4.65 14.29
C GLU A 134 19.42 -5.86 13.44
N MET A 135 18.69 -6.17 12.36
CA MET A 135 19.05 -7.22 11.39
C MET A 135 20.11 -6.77 10.38
N GLY A 136 20.66 -5.55 10.50
CA GLY A 136 21.65 -4.99 9.59
C GLY A 136 21.05 -4.39 8.30
N ILE A 137 19.71 -4.29 8.18
CA ILE A 137 19.01 -3.68 7.05
C ILE A 137 18.78 -2.21 7.38
N ARG A 138 19.69 -1.33 6.92
CA ARG A 138 19.74 0.09 7.31
C ARG A 138 19.54 1.05 6.13
N THR A 139 19.45 0.54 4.91
CA THR A 139 19.30 1.36 3.70
C THR A 139 18.13 0.87 2.87
N LEU A 140 17.56 1.77 2.07
CA LEU A 140 16.50 1.46 1.10
C LEU A 140 16.92 0.31 0.15
N ARG A 141 18.18 0.36 -0.32
CA ARG A 141 18.71 -0.70 -1.18
C ARG A 141 18.68 -2.07 -0.48
N GLN A 142 19.17 -2.16 0.76
CA GLN A 142 19.17 -3.41 1.53
C GLN A 142 17.76 -3.92 1.78
N ALA A 143 16.81 -3.04 2.12
CA ALA A 143 15.41 -3.40 2.33
C ALA A 143 14.76 -3.95 1.03
N ARG A 144 15.03 -3.33 -0.10
CA ARG A 144 14.55 -3.80 -1.41
C ARG A 144 15.14 -5.14 -1.79
N GLU A 145 16.44 -5.34 -1.65
CA GLU A 145 17.12 -6.61 -1.92
C GLU A 145 16.57 -7.74 -1.04
N ALA A 146 16.38 -7.49 0.25
CA ALA A 146 15.80 -8.45 1.18
C ALA A 146 14.35 -8.81 0.80
N SER A 147 13.53 -7.81 0.45
CA SER A 147 12.15 -8.01 -0.01
C SER A 147 12.09 -8.85 -1.30
N GLN A 148 12.96 -8.59 -2.27
CA GLN A 148 13.02 -9.37 -3.50
C GLN A 148 13.36 -10.84 -3.26
N ARG A 149 14.33 -11.13 -2.39
CA ARG A 149 14.68 -12.51 -2.00
C ARG A 149 13.49 -13.23 -1.36
N THR A 150 12.76 -12.55 -0.50
CA THR A 150 11.59 -13.09 0.19
C THR A 150 10.45 -13.35 -0.78
N TYR A 151 10.19 -12.44 -1.71
CA TYR A 151 9.20 -12.61 -2.78
C TYR A 151 9.49 -13.84 -3.64
N HIS A 152 10.73 -13.97 -4.12
CA HIS A 152 11.14 -15.14 -4.94
C HIS A 152 11.09 -16.44 -4.16
N ALA A 153 11.42 -16.44 -2.88
CA ALA A 153 11.30 -17.64 -2.04
C ALA A 153 9.83 -18.09 -1.93
N ARG A 154 8.88 -17.16 -1.81
CA ARG A 154 7.44 -17.47 -1.72
C ARG A 154 6.81 -17.94 -3.03
N LEU A 155 7.35 -17.56 -4.20
CA LEU A 155 6.89 -18.04 -5.50
C LEU A 155 7.30 -19.48 -5.82
N LYS A 156 8.24 -20.05 -5.05
CA LYS A 156 8.74 -21.42 -5.26
C LYS A 156 7.97 -22.50 -4.50
N TYR A 157 7.00 -22.09 -3.70
CA TYR A 157 6.09 -22.96 -2.93
C TYR A 157 4.64 -22.52 -3.27
#